data_ddbb65171b30211916fae77dbaba7233
#
_entry.id   ddbb65171b30211916fae77dbaba7233
#
_cell.length_a   1.000
_cell.length_b   1.000
_cell.length_c   1.000
_cell.angle_alpha   90.00
_cell.angle_beta   90.00
_cell.angle_gamma   90.00
#
_symmetry.space_group_name_H-M   'P 1'
#
loop_
_entity.id
_entity.type
_entity.pdbx_description
1 polymer ?
#
loop_
_entity_poly.entity_id
_entity_poly.type
_entity_poly.pdbx_seq_one_letter_code
_entity_poly.pdbx_strand_id
1 'polypeptide(L)'
;GRLSDAYRSGMSVNFILSALAIIAGIAYLPFDLSKYKWIFASVELVLLATIITITYAGYRRAWHRRWFETRRVAEYLRFAPGILMMGVARPIGRWPRGESRDWPERYCRDALRDSGLPEAKVDRAYLRRVLQDVVLPHVRNQRAYHEAKAQQLRRVHNRIDKAAEYGFLAALVSVSIYLCLEVGAL
;
A
#
# COMPACT_ATOMS: atom_id res chain seq x y z
N GLY A 1 -5.61 7.41 5.25
CA GLY A 1 -7.05 7.69 5.09
C GLY A 1 -7.81 6.46 4.65
N ARG A 2 -9.14 6.46 4.80
CA ARG A 2 -10.03 5.30 4.59
C ARG A 2 -9.81 4.49 3.30
N LEU A 3 -9.50 5.16 2.18
CA LEU A 3 -9.24 4.45 0.90
C LEU A 3 -7.92 3.68 0.91
N SER A 4 -6.88 4.25 1.52
CA SER A 4 -5.59 3.57 1.70
C SER A 4 -5.73 2.33 2.58
N ASP A 5 -6.51 2.48 3.67
CA ASP A 5 -6.70 1.41 4.64
C ASP A 5 -7.54 0.29 4.03
N ALA A 6 -8.61 0.62 3.30
CA ALA A 6 -9.42 -0.36 2.57
C ALA A 6 -8.61 -1.13 1.51
N TYR A 7 -7.75 -0.45 0.76
CA TYR A 7 -6.90 -1.10 -0.24
C TYR A 7 -5.87 -2.03 0.41
N ARG A 8 -5.16 -1.54 1.44
CA ARG A 8 -4.13 -2.32 2.14
C ARG A 8 -4.73 -3.51 2.89
N SER A 9 -5.84 -3.31 3.61
CA SER A 9 -6.53 -4.38 4.31
C SER A 9 -7.05 -5.44 3.34
N GLY A 10 -7.63 -5.03 2.21
CA GLY A 10 -8.06 -5.95 1.16
C GLY A 10 -6.93 -6.82 0.61
N MET A 11 -5.74 -6.24 0.35
CA MET A 11 -4.57 -7.02 -0.08
C MET A 11 -4.09 -7.99 1.01
N SER A 12 -4.00 -7.54 2.27
CA SER A 12 -3.55 -8.40 3.37
C SER A 12 -4.53 -9.54 3.64
N VAL A 13 -5.83 -9.25 3.60
CA VAL A 13 -6.88 -10.26 3.76
C VAL A 13 -6.82 -11.28 2.62
N ASN A 14 -6.69 -10.85 1.36
CA ASN A 14 -6.57 -11.77 0.23
C ASN A 14 -5.33 -12.66 0.35
N PHE A 15 -4.20 -12.13 0.83
CA PHE A 15 -3.00 -12.93 1.05
C PHE A 15 -3.22 -14.03 2.11
N ILE A 16 -3.85 -13.68 3.24
CA ILE A 16 -4.17 -14.63 4.30
C ILE A 16 -5.17 -15.67 3.81
N LEU A 17 -6.24 -15.25 3.13
CA LEU A 17 -7.25 -16.16 2.58
C LEU A 17 -6.66 -17.12 1.55
N SER A 18 -5.71 -16.66 0.71
CA SER A 18 -5.03 -17.52 -0.26
C SER A 18 -4.20 -18.61 0.43
N ALA A 19 -3.47 -18.26 1.50
CA ALA A 19 -2.73 -19.24 2.28
C ALA A 19 -3.67 -20.26 2.94
N LEU A 20 -4.79 -19.79 3.52
CA LEU A 20 -5.80 -20.66 4.13
C LEU A 20 -6.46 -21.56 3.09
N ALA A 21 -6.72 -21.08 1.87
CA ALA A 21 -7.31 -21.90 0.80
C ALA A 21 -6.36 -23.04 0.41
N ILE A 22 -5.05 -22.78 0.26
CA ILE A 22 -4.07 -23.80 -0.02
C ILE A 22 -4.02 -24.85 1.10
N ILE A 23 -3.99 -24.40 2.36
CA ILE A 23 -3.98 -25.30 3.52
C ILE A 23 -5.26 -26.15 3.53
N ALA A 24 -6.44 -25.54 3.32
CA ALA A 24 -7.69 -26.28 3.27
C ALA A 24 -7.69 -27.35 2.17
N GLY A 25 -7.15 -27.05 0.98
CA GLY A 25 -7.08 -27.97 -0.15
C GLY A 25 -6.24 -29.21 0.09
N ILE A 26 -5.24 -29.14 0.97
CA ILE A 26 -4.31 -30.25 1.22
C ILE A 26 -4.42 -30.87 2.64
N ALA A 27 -5.13 -30.20 3.56
CA ALA A 27 -5.15 -30.61 4.97
C ALA A 27 -5.77 -32.00 5.23
N TYR A 28 -6.58 -32.52 4.33
CA TYR A 28 -7.15 -33.86 4.47
C TYR A 28 -6.14 -35.00 4.26
N LEU A 29 -5.03 -34.72 3.55
CA LEU A 29 -4.01 -35.75 3.20
C LEU A 29 -3.26 -36.30 4.43
N PRO A 30 -2.66 -35.46 5.29
CA PRO A 30 -1.84 -35.98 6.41
C PRO A 30 -2.67 -36.63 7.51
N PHE A 31 -3.97 -36.43 7.55
CA PHE A 31 -4.85 -36.98 8.58
C PHE A 31 -5.70 -38.17 8.09
N ASP A 32 -5.45 -38.64 6.86
CA ASP A 32 -6.23 -39.72 6.20
C ASP A 32 -7.75 -39.48 6.26
N LEU A 33 -8.16 -38.23 6.12
CA LEU A 33 -9.57 -37.81 6.17
C LEU A 33 -10.24 -37.86 4.78
N SER A 34 -9.86 -38.84 3.96
CA SER A 34 -10.36 -39.00 2.59
C SER A 34 -11.89 -39.05 2.50
N LYS A 35 -12.56 -39.60 3.52
CA LYS A 35 -14.03 -39.63 3.65
C LYS A 35 -14.65 -38.22 3.74
N TYR A 36 -13.90 -37.25 4.28
CA TYR A 36 -14.37 -35.86 4.50
C TYR A 36 -13.80 -34.87 3.47
N LYS A 37 -13.19 -35.36 2.40
CA LYS A 37 -12.61 -34.53 1.33
C LYS A 37 -13.55 -33.45 0.81
N TRP A 38 -14.84 -33.74 0.72
CA TRP A 38 -15.85 -32.80 0.24
C TRP A 38 -16.01 -31.57 1.16
N ILE A 39 -15.79 -31.72 2.48
CA ILE A 39 -15.85 -30.60 3.44
C ILE A 39 -14.67 -29.65 3.18
N PHE A 40 -13.46 -30.20 3.04
CA PHE A 40 -12.25 -29.40 2.76
C PHE A 40 -12.37 -28.68 1.42
N ALA A 41 -12.86 -29.35 0.38
CA ALA A 41 -13.13 -28.76 -0.92
C ALA A 41 -14.20 -27.64 -0.84
N SER A 42 -15.23 -27.81 -0.02
CA SER A 42 -16.24 -26.78 0.20
C SER A 42 -15.68 -25.55 0.91
N VAL A 43 -14.84 -25.74 1.92
CA VAL A 43 -14.14 -24.64 2.62
C VAL A 43 -13.22 -23.88 1.65
N GLU A 44 -12.43 -24.61 0.88
CA GLU A 44 -11.56 -24.02 -0.16
C GLU A 44 -12.38 -23.18 -1.15
N LEU A 45 -13.49 -23.71 -1.65
CA LEU A 45 -14.38 -23.02 -2.58
C LEU A 45 -14.92 -21.70 -1.98
N VAL A 46 -15.35 -21.73 -0.72
CA VAL A 46 -15.84 -20.53 0.00
C VAL A 46 -14.72 -19.49 0.15
N LEU A 47 -13.50 -19.90 0.48
CA LEU A 47 -12.36 -19.02 0.59
C LEU A 47 -12.02 -18.38 -0.76
N LEU A 48 -11.99 -19.16 -1.83
CA LEU A 48 -11.74 -18.66 -3.20
C LEU A 48 -12.85 -17.71 -3.65
N ALA A 49 -14.12 -18.03 -3.41
CA ALA A 49 -15.24 -17.15 -3.72
C ALA A 49 -15.15 -15.81 -2.96
N THR A 50 -14.71 -15.84 -1.71
CA THR A 50 -14.48 -14.65 -0.89
C THR A 50 -13.37 -13.77 -1.46
N ILE A 51 -12.23 -14.36 -1.88
CA ILE A 51 -11.12 -13.66 -2.54
C ILE A 51 -11.60 -12.97 -3.81
N ILE A 52 -12.34 -13.69 -4.66
CA ILE A 52 -12.90 -13.15 -5.91
C ILE A 52 -13.83 -11.97 -5.61
N THR A 53 -14.70 -12.11 -4.61
CA THR A 53 -15.65 -11.06 -4.22
C THR A 53 -14.94 -9.79 -3.75
N ILE A 54 -13.93 -9.91 -2.87
CA ILE A 54 -13.12 -8.78 -2.38
C ILE A 54 -12.39 -8.10 -3.53
N THR A 55 -11.77 -8.89 -4.40
CA THR A 55 -11.02 -8.39 -5.55
C THR A 55 -11.94 -7.64 -6.52
N TYR A 56 -13.09 -8.22 -6.84
CA TYR A 56 -14.08 -7.62 -7.73
C TYR A 56 -14.67 -6.33 -7.14
N ALA A 57 -14.98 -6.32 -5.83
CA ALA A 57 -15.46 -5.13 -5.13
C ALA A 57 -14.40 -4.01 -5.14
N GLY A 58 -13.15 -4.35 -4.91
CA GLY A 58 -12.02 -3.42 -4.98
C GLY A 58 -11.83 -2.82 -6.38
N TYR A 59 -11.95 -3.67 -7.41
CA TYR A 59 -11.88 -3.26 -8.80
C TYR A 59 -13.05 -2.34 -9.20
N ARG A 60 -14.29 -2.74 -8.92
CA ARG A 60 -15.48 -1.92 -9.21
C ARG A 60 -15.47 -0.58 -8.52
N ARG A 61 -15.04 -0.52 -7.26
CA ARG A 61 -14.93 0.73 -6.49
C ARG A 61 -13.70 1.55 -6.84
N ALA A 62 -12.84 1.05 -7.73
CA ALA A 62 -11.61 1.69 -8.18
C ALA A 62 -10.74 2.21 -7.01
N TRP A 63 -10.62 1.44 -5.92
CA TRP A 63 -9.95 1.84 -4.69
C TRP A 63 -8.51 2.29 -4.92
N HIS A 64 -7.76 1.53 -5.74
CA HIS A 64 -6.38 1.84 -6.08
C HIS A 64 -6.26 3.17 -6.83
N ARG A 65 -7.07 3.37 -7.89
CA ARG A 65 -7.06 4.59 -8.70
C ARG A 65 -7.42 5.82 -7.83
N ARG A 66 -8.54 5.76 -7.10
CA ARG A 66 -9.00 6.84 -6.23
C ARG A 66 -8.00 7.18 -5.12
N TRP A 67 -7.33 6.18 -4.57
CA TRP A 67 -6.28 6.39 -3.59
C TRP A 67 -5.08 7.13 -4.20
N PHE A 68 -4.63 6.70 -5.40
CA PHE A 68 -3.51 7.34 -6.11
C PHE A 68 -3.82 8.79 -6.47
N GLU A 69 -5.00 9.05 -7.02
CA GLU A 69 -5.46 10.39 -7.39
C GLU A 69 -5.50 11.31 -6.16
N THR A 70 -6.13 10.87 -5.07
CA THR A 70 -6.20 11.64 -3.82
C THR A 70 -4.81 11.89 -3.23
N ARG A 71 -3.93 10.91 -3.28
CA ARG A 71 -2.56 11.06 -2.80
C ARG A 71 -1.78 12.09 -3.61
N ARG A 72 -1.91 12.08 -4.94
CA ARG A 72 -1.27 13.08 -5.81
C ARG A 72 -1.74 14.49 -5.47
N VAL A 73 -3.04 14.70 -5.31
CA VAL A 73 -3.59 15.98 -4.88
C VAL A 73 -3.00 16.41 -3.55
N ALA A 74 -3.01 15.53 -2.56
CA ALA A 74 -2.48 15.83 -1.23
C ALA A 74 -0.99 16.18 -1.25
N GLU A 75 -0.18 15.45 -2.03
CA GLU A 75 1.25 15.74 -2.17
C GLU A 75 1.48 17.06 -2.92
N TYR A 76 0.73 17.31 -3.98
CA TYR A 76 0.81 18.57 -4.71
C TYR A 76 0.47 19.78 -3.82
N LEU A 77 -0.65 19.73 -3.11
CA LEU A 77 -1.07 20.80 -2.22
C LEU A 77 -0.14 20.98 -1.01
N ARG A 78 0.56 19.93 -0.61
CA ARG A 78 1.58 20.02 0.46
C ARG A 78 2.77 20.90 0.08
N PHE A 79 3.17 20.91 -1.20
CA PHE A 79 4.25 21.74 -1.71
C PHE A 79 3.77 23.12 -2.19
N ALA A 80 2.46 23.28 -2.37
CA ALA A 80 1.85 24.50 -2.91
C ALA A 80 2.25 25.78 -2.14
N PRO A 81 2.24 25.84 -0.80
CA PRO A 81 2.64 27.04 -0.06
C PRO A 81 4.05 27.52 -0.39
N GLY A 82 5.02 26.61 -0.48
CA GLY A 82 6.39 26.94 -0.86
C GLY A 82 6.48 27.51 -2.27
N ILE A 83 5.72 26.94 -3.21
CA ILE A 83 5.68 27.38 -4.60
C ILE A 83 5.03 28.77 -4.73
N LEU A 84 3.91 28.99 -4.05
CA LEU A 84 3.20 30.28 -4.03
C LEU A 84 4.06 31.38 -3.42
N MET A 85 4.72 31.10 -2.28
CA MET A 85 5.61 32.03 -1.62
C MET A 85 6.84 32.43 -2.48
N MET A 86 7.28 31.56 -3.37
CA MET A 86 8.32 31.86 -4.36
C MET A 86 7.79 32.65 -5.57
N GLY A 87 6.53 33.05 -5.59
CA GLY A 87 5.89 33.80 -6.68
C GLY A 87 5.55 32.94 -7.90
N VAL A 88 5.54 31.62 -7.77
CA VAL A 88 5.24 30.69 -8.88
C VAL A 88 3.79 30.23 -8.79
N ALA A 89 2.91 30.83 -9.57
CA ALA A 89 1.49 30.50 -9.62
C ALA A 89 1.16 29.28 -10.51
N ARG A 90 2.12 28.74 -11.23
CA ARG A 90 1.89 27.61 -12.14
C ARG A 90 2.15 26.28 -11.46
N PRO A 91 1.26 25.26 -11.67
CA PRO A 91 1.62 23.89 -11.39
C PRO A 91 2.88 23.54 -12.20
N ILE A 92 3.95 23.19 -11.48
CA ILE A 92 5.20 22.81 -12.11
C ILE A 92 5.05 21.39 -12.67
N GLY A 93 5.31 21.25 -13.97
CA GLY A 93 5.34 19.99 -14.66
C GLY A 93 4.04 19.63 -15.37
N ARG A 94 4.17 18.70 -16.31
CA ARG A 94 3.02 18.09 -16.97
C ARG A 94 2.43 17.06 -16.00
N TRP A 95 1.16 17.20 -15.70
CA TRP A 95 0.44 16.17 -14.97
C TRP A 95 0.59 14.84 -15.73
N PRO A 96 0.93 13.73 -15.06
CA PRO A 96 1.09 12.46 -15.76
C PRO A 96 -0.18 12.12 -16.52
N ARG A 97 -0.03 11.76 -17.79
CA ARG A 97 -1.14 11.36 -18.65
C ARG A 97 -1.78 10.09 -18.09
N GLY A 98 -3.07 10.12 -17.78
CA GLY A 98 -3.88 8.99 -17.29
C GLY A 98 -5.33 9.17 -17.73
N GLU A 99 -6.11 8.11 -17.61
CA GLU A 99 -7.51 8.06 -18.07
C GLU A 99 -8.45 9.06 -17.39
N SER A 100 -8.12 9.52 -16.17
CA SER A 100 -8.93 10.51 -15.46
C SER A 100 -8.16 11.81 -15.26
N ARG A 101 -7.92 12.50 -16.35
CA ARG A 101 -7.10 13.72 -16.41
C ARG A 101 -7.64 14.90 -15.62
N ASP A 102 -8.94 14.96 -15.35
CA ASP A 102 -9.55 16.27 -15.22
C ASP A 102 -9.74 16.75 -13.80
N TRP A 103 -10.09 15.89 -12.82
CA TRP A 103 -10.47 16.39 -11.51
C TRP A 103 -9.28 16.76 -10.60
N PRO A 104 -8.19 15.96 -10.48
CA PRO A 104 -7.08 16.31 -9.58
C PRO A 104 -6.34 17.56 -10.02
N GLU A 105 -6.16 17.71 -11.32
CA GLU A 105 -5.50 18.89 -11.89
C GLU A 105 -6.35 20.14 -11.75
N ARG A 106 -7.66 20.05 -12.05
CA ARG A 106 -8.60 21.15 -11.86
C ARG A 106 -8.63 21.56 -10.39
N TYR A 107 -8.83 20.62 -9.49
CA TYR A 107 -8.88 20.91 -8.06
C TYR A 107 -7.60 21.60 -7.56
N CYS A 108 -6.42 21.13 -7.97
CA CYS A 108 -5.16 21.78 -7.59
C CYS A 108 -5.03 23.19 -8.17
N ARG A 109 -5.44 23.41 -9.41
CA ARG A 109 -5.43 24.75 -10.03
C ARG A 109 -6.39 25.71 -9.33
N ASP A 110 -7.59 25.26 -9.03
CA ASP A 110 -8.60 26.06 -8.36
C ASP A 110 -8.14 26.41 -6.94
N ALA A 111 -7.66 25.47 -6.18
CA ALA A 111 -7.09 25.71 -4.85
C ALA A 111 -5.90 26.69 -4.86
N LEU A 112 -5.04 26.64 -5.89
CA LEU A 112 -3.95 27.61 -6.04
C LEU A 112 -4.44 29.01 -6.42
N ARG A 113 -5.48 29.10 -7.26
CA ARG A 113 -6.10 30.38 -7.61
C ARG A 113 -6.78 31.02 -6.41
N ASP A 114 -7.52 30.23 -5.63
CA ASP A 114 -8.20 30.70 -4.44
C ASP A 114 -7.22 31.19 -3.36
N SER A 115 -6.04 30.59 -3.30
CA SER A 115 -4.98 31.03 -2.37
C SER A 115 -4.33 32.37 -2.77
N GLY A 116 -4.41 32.73 -4.05
CA GLY A 116 -3.77 33.93 -4.59
C GLY A 116 -2.24 33.92 -4.53
N LEU A 117 -1.65 35.06 -4.88
CA LEU A 117 -0.22 35.31 -4.73
C LEU A 117 0.01 36.26 -3.54
N PRO A 118 1.12 36.08 -2.78
CA PRO A 118 1.45 36.99 -1.71
C PRO A 118 1.73 38.41 -2.25
N GLU A 119 1.15 39.42 -1.63
CA GLU A 119 1.46 40.82 -1.91
C GLU A 119 2.81 41.18 -1.28
N ALA A 120 3.90 40.83 -1.97
CA ALA A 120 5.24 41.10 -1.46
C ALA A 120 6.21 41.41 -2.61
N LYS A 121 7.19 42.26 -2.35
CA LYS A 121 8.29 42.45 -3.26
C LYS A 121 9.26 41.27 -3.15
N VAL A 122 9.38 40.50 -4.22
CA VAL A 122 10.26 39.34 -4.30
C VAL A 122 11.71 39.82 -4.53
N ASP A 123 12.43 40.08 -3.45
CA ASP A 123 13.85 40.36 -3.44
C ASP A 123 14.67 39.22 -2.79
N ARG A 124 16.00 39.38 -2.76
CA ARG A 124 16.87 38.38 -2.15
C ARG A 124 16.64 38.16 -0.66
N ALA A 125 16.22 39.17 0.08
CA ALA A 125 15.95 39.10 1.51
C ALA A 125 14.67 38.33 1.74
N TYR A 126 13.65 38.58 0.93
CA TYR A 126 12.36 37.83 0.93
C TYR A 126 12.60 36.35 0.61
N LEU A 127 13.31 36.05 -0.49
CA LEU A 127 13.58 34.66 -0.89
C LEU A 127 14.38 33.89 0.17
N ARG A 128 15.35 34.57 0.83
CA ARG A 128 16.08 33.94 1.94
C ARG A 128 15.18 33.59 3.11
N ARG A 129 14.26 34.46 3.47
CA ARG A 129 13.26 34.20 4.53
C ARG A 129 12.34 33.05 4.14
N VAL A 130 11.78 33.04 2.93
CA VAL A 130 10.93 31.95 2.45
C VAL A 130 11.68 30.61 2.48
N LEU A 131 12.95 30.61 2.07
CA LEU A 131 13.79 29.43 2.13
C LEU A 131 13.97 28.93 3.57
N GLN A 132 14.30 29.84 4.49
CA GLN A 132 14.59 29.50 5.89
C GLN A 132 13.32 29.10 6.68
N ASP A 133 12.23 29.84 6.50
CA ASP A 133 11.06 29.73 7.37
C ASP A 133 9.97 28.78 6.80
N VAL A 134 9.98 28.55 5.49
CA VAL A 134 8.96 27.70 4.83
C VAL A 134 9.60 26.44 4.24
N VAL A 135 10.57 26.59 3.34
CA VAL A 135 11.09 25.46 2.55
C VAL A 135 11.95 24.52 3.39
N LEU A 136 12.91 25.05 4.14
CA LEU A 136 13.80 24.20 4.96
C LEU A 136 13.10 23.42 6.06
N PRO A 137 12.18 24.02 6.85
CA PRO A 137 11.38 23.26 7.82
C PRO A 137 10.53 22.19 7.15
N HIS A 138 9.93 22.51 6.00
CA HIS A 138 9.14 21.53 5.25
C HIS A 138 10.01 20.34 4.80
N VAL A 139 11.17 20.58 4.22
CA VAL A 139 12.12 19.54 3.79
C VAL A 139 12.59 18.68 4.98
N ARG A 140 12.93 19.32 6.11
CA ARG A 140 13.32 18.60 7.34
C ARG A 140 12.20 17.69 7.85
N ASN A 141 10.96 18.17 7.88
CA ASN A 141 9.81 17.39 8.29
C ASN A 141 9.56 16.22 7.35
N GLN A 142 9.69 16.41 6.02
CA GLN A 142 9.56 15.34 5.04
C GLN A 142 10.67 14.29 5.19
N ARG A 143 11.89 14.72 5.43
CA ARG A 143 13.01 13.81 5.70
C ARG A 143 12.74 12.95 6.93
N ALA A 144 12.38 13.57 8.06
CA ALA A 144 12.05 12.85 9.30
C ALA A 144 10.89 11.84 9.09
N TYR A 145 9.85 12.25 8.36
CA TYR A 145 8.75 11.35 8.00
C TYR A 145 9.22 10.15 7.18
N HIS A 146 10.05 10.36 6.16
CA HIS A 146 10.55 9.28 5.31
C HIS A 146 11.50 8.35 6.07
N GLU A 147 12.35 8.87 6.94
CA GLU A 147 13.23 8.07 7.81
C GLU A 147 12.42 7.18 8.76
N ALA A 148 11.42 7.75 9.45
CA ALA A 148 10.53 6.99 10.32
C ALA A 148 9.74 5.92 9.54
N LYS A 149 9.28 6.24 8.33
CA LYS A 149 8.56 5.31 7.47
C LYS A 149 9.45 4.18 6.97
N ALA A 150 10.69 4.48 6.59
CA ALA A 150 11.67 3.49 6.17
C ALA A 150 11.99 2.51 7.31
N GLN A 151 12.16 3.01 8.54
CA GLN A 151 12.37 2.16 9.73
C GLN A 151 11.16 1.26 10.02
N GLN A 152 9.94 1.78 9.87
CA GLN A 152 8.72 0.99 10.02
C GLN A 152 8.66 -0.15 8.97
N LEU A 153 8.96 0.16 7.71
CA LEU A 153 8.96 -0.83 6.63
C LEU A 153 10.03 -1.90 6.83
N ARG A 154 11.25 -1.52 7.25
CA ARG A 154 12.30 -2.49 7.58
C ARG A 154 11.88 -3.45 8.70
N ARG A 155 11.19 -2.94 9.73
CA ARG A 155 10.67 -3.82 10.81
C ARG A 155 9.64 -4.81 10.31
N VAL A 156 8.73 -4.38 9.43
CA VAL A 156 7.73 -5.27 8.82
C VAL A 156 8.40 -6.29 7.91
N HIS A 157 9.33 -5.86 7.07
CA HIS A 157 10.10 -6.74 6.17
C HIS A 157 10.83 -7.83 6.95
N ASN A 158 11.61 -7.46 7.95
CA ASN A 158 12.32 -8.42 8.79
C ASN A 158 11.40 -9.42 9.52
N ARG A 159 10.17 -9.01 9.86
CA ARG A 159 9.19 -9.93 10.47
C ARG A 159 8.64 -10.92 9.44
N ILE A 160 8.38 -10.47 8.23
CA ILE A 160 7.92 -11.32 7.12
C ILE A 160 9.01 -12.31 6.74
N ASP A 161 10.25 -11.87 6.63
CA ASP A 161 11.40 -12.74 6.29
C ASP A 161 11.58 -13.84 7.34
N LYS A 162 11.56 -13.48 8.63
CA LYS A 162 11.62 -14.48 9.70
C LYS A 162 10.44 -15.45 9.67
N ALA A 163 9.22 -14.96 9.43
CA ALA A 163 8.05 -15.82 9.32
C ALA A 163 8.17 -16.79 8.12
N ALA A 164 8.70 -16.33 6.99
CA ALA A 164 8.96 -17.17 5.83
C ALA A 164 10.04 -18.22 6.13
N GLU A 165 11.14 -17.85 6.79
CA GLU A 165 12.21 -18.75 7.20
C GLU A 165 11.71 -19.85 8.14
N TYR A 166 10.96 -19.49 9.19
CA TYR A 166 10.35 -20.47 10.09
C TYR A 166 9.32 -21.36 9.39
N GLY A 167 8.54 -20.80 8.49
CA GLY A 167 7.59 -21.56 7.67
C GLY A 167 8.31 -22.59 6.79
N PHE A 168 9.41 -22.20 6.15
CA PHE A 168 10.22 -23.10 5.35
C PHE A 168 10.86 -24.22 6.18
N LEU A 169 11.42 -23.89 7.34
CA LEU A 169 12.00 -24.89 8.25
C LEU A 169 10.94 -25.86 8.77
N ALA A 170 9.77 -25.37 9.12
CA ALA A 170 8.65 -26.23 9.54
C ALA A 170 8.21 -27.18 8.43
N ALA A 171 8.12 -26.70 7.20
CA ALA A 171 7.80 -27.53 6.04
C ALA A 171 8.88 -28.60 5.80
N LEU A 172 10.15 -28.22 5.87
CA LEU A 172 11.28 -29.15 5.71
C LEU A 172 11.24 -30.28 6.77
N VAL A 173 11.04 -29.90 8.04
CA VAL A 173 10.95 -30.88 9.15
C VAL A 173 9.74 -31.79 8.95
N SER A 174 8.59 -31.25 8.57
CA SER A 174 7.38 -32.06 8.35
C SER A 174 7.56 -33.07 7.24
N VAL A 175 8.16 -32.68 6.12
CA VAL A 175 8.46 -33.60 5.00
C VAL A 175 9.49 -34.64 5.41
N SER A 176 10.52 -34.26 6.18
CA SER A 176 11.53 -35.20 6.66
C SER A 176 10.93 -36.25 7.59
N ILE A 177 10.06 -35.84 8.52
CA ILE A 177 9.34 -36.77 9.41
C ILE A 177 8.45 -37.71 8.60
N TYR A 178 7.70 -37.21 7.65
CA TYR A 178 6.86 -38.03 6.78
C TYR A 178 7.68 -39.09 6.04
N LEU A 179 8.77 -38.71 5.41
CA LEU A 179 9.64 -39.65 4.69
C LEU A 179 10.29 -40.70 5.61
N CYS A 180 10.69 -40.32 6.83
CA CYS A 180 11.25 -41.29 7.79
C CYS A 180 10.20 -42.31 8.24
N LEU A 181 8.94 -41.87 8.43
CA LEU A 181 7.87 -42.79 8.82
C LEU A 181 7.47 -43.73 7.69
N GLU A 182 7.43 -43.24 6.44
CA GLU A 182 7.08 -44.06 5.27
C GLU A 182 8.17 -45.09 4.97
N VAL A 183 9.45 -44.68 4.99
CA VAL A 183 10.60 -45.60 4.75
C VAL A 183 10.79 -46.58 5.90
N GLY A 184 10.47 -46.20 7.14
CA GLY A 184 10.53 -47.08 8.30
C GLY A 184 9.38 -48.08 8.40
N ALA A 185 8.34 -47.92 7.60
CA ALA A 185 7.18 -48.81 7.52
C ALA A 185 7.30 -49.86 6.39
N LEU A 186 8.31 -49.75 5.52
CA LEU A 186 8.69 -50.70 4.49
C LEU A 186 9.73 -51.72 5.02
#